data_6e897dd851524f6bfcb5972fc6c51786
#
_entry.id   6e897dd851524f6bfcb5972fc6c51786
#
_cell.length_a   1.000
_cell.length_b   1.000
_cell.length_c   1.000
_cell.angle_alpha   90.00
_cell.angle_beta   90.00
_cell.angle_gamma   90.00
#
_symmetry.space_group_name_H-M   'P 1'
#
loop_
_entity.id
_entity.type
_entity.pdbx_description
1 polymer ?
#
loop_
_entity_poly.entity_id
_entity_poly.type
_entity_poly.pdbx_seq_one_letter_code
_entity_poly.pdbx_strand_id
1 'polypeptide(L)'
;MLLCDVDFFKRYNDRYGHPAGDDCLRTVAKAIEACIRRPADLAARYGGEEFAVILPNTLKEGATFIAEEICHAIGELRIPHEASFVKDRVSVSIGISTAMPERSVHPRSIIESADKGLYLAKNQGRDRAVYSSNY
;
A
#
# COMPACT_ATOMS: atom_id res chain seq x y z
N MET A 1 -7.49 -4.29 -6.59
CA MET A 1 -6.26 -4.70 -5.88
C MET A 1 -5.41 -3.50 -5.53
N LEU A 2 -4.83 -3.49 -4.34
CA LEU A 2 -3.86 -2.48 -3.91
C LEU A 2 -2.52 -3.15 -3.66
N LEU A 3 -1.43 -2.52 -4.03
CA LEU A 3 -0.07 -2.85 -3.58
C LEU A 3 0.47 -1.67 -2.79
N CYS A 4 0.86 -1.92 -1.55
CA CYS A 4 1.36 -0.91 -0.61
C CYS A 4 2.84 -1.17 -0.32
N ASP A 5 3.62 -0.11 -0.26
CA ASP A 5 5.04 -0.16 0.10
C ASP A 5 5.35 0.92 1.13
N VAL A 6 6.00 0.57 2.22
CA VAL A 6 6.41 1.54 3.25
C VAL A 6 7.56 2.37 2.73
N ASP A 7 7.36 3.69 2.66
CA ASP A 7 8.31 4.63 2.08
C ASP A 7 9.63 4.66 2.87
N PHE A 8 10.74 4.51 2.15
CA PHE A 8 12.09 4.53 2.71
C PHE A 8 12.31 3.56 3.89
N PHE A 9 11.70 2.38 3.82
CA PHE A 9 11.76 1.41 4.92
C PHE A 9 13.17 0.91 5.21
N LYS A 10 14.03 0.74 4.20
CA LYS A 10 15.44 0.40 4.41
C LYS A 10 16.13 1.45 5.29
N ARG A 11 15.87 2.73 5.04
CA ARG A 11 16.40 3.82 5.87
C ARG A 11 15.86 3.81 7.28
N TYR A 12 14.61 3.37 7.46
CA TYR A 12 14.03 3.15 8.78
C TYR A 12 14.80 2.08 9.55
N ASN A 13 15.02 0.92 8.94
CA ASN A 13 15.81 -0.16 9.55
C ASN A 13 17.26 0.26 9.86
N ASP A 14 17.87 0.99 8.93
CA ASP A 14 19.26 1.48 9.13
C ASP A 14 19.33 2.46 10.31
N ARG A 15 18.29 3.25 10.53
CA ARG A 15 18.23 4.25 11.61
C ARG A 15 17.80 3.68 12.96
N TYR A 16 16.80 2.81 12.98
CA TYR A 16 16.18 2.32 14.23
C TYR A 16 16.44 0.85 14.54
N GLY A 17 16.98 0.09 13.61
CA GLY A 17 17.26 -1.33 13.72
C GLY A 17 16.11 -2.23 13.24
N HIS A 18 16.44 -3.48 12.93
CA HIS A 18 15.47 -4.46 12.43
C HIS A 18 14.32 -4.78 13.41
N PRO A 19 14.53 -4.91 14.73
CA PRO A 19 13.42 -5.11 15.67
C PRO A 19 12.39 -3.99 15.64
N ALA A 20 12.82 -2.75 15.58
CA ALA A 20 11.91 -1.60 15.42
C ALA A 20 11.21 -1.61 14.07
N GLY A 21 11.90 -2.03 13.00
CA GLY A 21 11.32 -2.22 11.69
C GLY A 21 10.20 -3.27 11.67
N ASP A 22 10.40 -4.40 12.34
CA ASP A 22 9.39 -5.45 12.47
C ASP A 22 8.16 -4.94 13.23
N ASP A 23 8.34 -4.19 14.31
CA ASP A 23 7.24 -3.57 15.05
C ASP A 23 6.50 -2.52 14.21
N CYS A 24 7.23 -1.73 13.43
CA CYS A 24 6.64 -0.79 12.47
C CYS A 24 5.75 -1.52 11.45
N LEU A 25 6.22 -2.60 10.85
CA LEU A 25 5.45 -3.38 9.89
C LEU A 25 4.21 -4.01 10.50
N ARG A 26 4.28 -4.51 11.74
CA ARG A 26 3.11 -5.01 12.47
C ARG A 26 2.07 -3.93 12.71
N THR A 27 2.50 -2.74 13.08
CA THR A 27 1.62 -1.61 13.32
C THR A 27 0.98 -1.13 12.01
N VAL A 28 1.74 -1.06 10.93
CA VAL A 28 1.23 -0.75 9.59
C VAL A 28 0.21 -1.79 9.13
N ALA A 29 0.50 -3.08 9.32
CA ALA A 29 -0.42 -4.16 8.97
C ALA A 29 -1.77 -4.04 9.68
N LYS A 30 -1.77 -3.72 10.98
CA LYS A 30 -3.00 -3.51 11.76
C LYS A 30 -3.78 -2.29 11.26
N ALA A 31 -3.11 -1.23 10.88
CA ALA A 31 -3.76 -0.05 10.31
C ALA A 31 -4.43 -0.35 8.97
N ILE A 32 -3.78 -1.14 8.11
CA ILE A 32 -4.35 -1.60 6.85
C ILE A 32 -5.59 -2.47 7.11
N GLU A 33 -5.51 -3.45 7.99
CA GLU A 33 -6.63 -4.31 8.36
C GLU A 33 -7.83 -3.53 8.90
N ALA A 34 -7.60 -2.47 9.66
CA ALA A 34 -8.66 -1.63 10.18
C ALA A 34 -9.40 -0.82 9.09
N CYS A 35 -8.78 -0.60 7.95
CA CYS A 35 -9.39 0.09 6.81
C CYS A 35 -10.25 -0.83 5.93
N ILE A 36 -10.04 -2.14 6.00
CA ILE A 36 -10.85 -3.13 5.26
C ILE A 36 -11.89 -3.72 6.18
N ARG A 37 -13.18 -3.66 5.78
CA ARG A 37 -14.30 -3.93 6.69
C ARG A 37 -15.21 -5.06 6.24
N ARG A 38 -15.07 -5.52 4.99
CA ARG A 38 -15.93 -6.57 4.45
C ARG A 38 -15.28 -7.94 4.64
N PRO A 39 -16.08 -9.01 4.92
CA PRO A 39 -15.54 -10.36 5.13
C PRO A 39 -14.72 -10.91 3.96
N ALA A 40 -15.03 -10.49 2.72
CA ALA A 40 -14.34 -10.95 1.52
C ALA A 40 -13.05 -10.15 1.23
N ASP A 41 -12.83 -9.02 1.89
CA ASP A 41 -11.60 -8.24 1.73
C ASP A 41 -10.43 -8.95 2.40
N LEU A 42 -9.29 -8.92 1.75
CA LEU A 42 -8.08 -9.60 2.24
C LEU A 42 -6.90 -8.64 2.22
N ALA A 43 -6.23 -8.52 3.36
CA ALA A 43 -4.91 -7.90 3.45
C ALA A 43 -3.87 -8.96 3.76
N ALA A 44 -2.74 -8.90 3.07
CA ALA A 44 -1.65 -9.84 3.27
C ALA A 44 -0.30 -9.14 3.10
N ARG A 45 0.71 -9.62 3.82
CA ARG A 45 2.09 -9.21 3.54
C ARG A 45 2.52 -9.89 2.24
N TYR A 46 2.90 -9.07 1.26
CA TYR A 46 3.30 -9.55 -0.06
C TYR A 46 4.80 -9.93 -0.09
N GLY A 47 5.62 -9.21 0.63
CA GLY A 47 7.05 -9.48 0.81
C GLY A 47 7.76 -8.27 1.43
N GLY A 48 8.78 -8.47 2.24
CA GLY A 48 9.55 -7.37 2.84
C GLY A 48 8.67 -6.32 3.53
N GLU A 49 8.70 -5.10 3.01
CA GLU A 49 7.86 -3.96 3.43
C GLU A 49 6.61 -3.77 2.57
N GLU A 50 6.26 -4.73 1.74
CA GLU A 50 5.11 -4.65 0.83
C GLU A 50 3.91 -5.41 1.36
N PHE A 51 2.73 -4.81 1.18
CA PHE A 51 1.43 -5.38 1.50
C PHE A 51 0.53 -5.39 0.27
N ALA A 52 -0.30 -6.41 0.16
CA ALA A 52 -1.32 -6.50 -0.87
C ALA A 52 -2.71 -6.47 -0.23
N VAL A 53 -3.65 -5.78 -0.86
CA VAL A 53 -5.05 -5.77 -0.46
C VAL A 53 -5.90 -6.18 -1.65
N ILE A 54 -6.75 -7.18 -1.44
CA ILE A 54 -7.70 -7.67 -2.44
C ILE A 54 -9.10 -7.23 -2.01
N LEU A 55 -9.77 -6.51 -2.88
CA LEU A 55 -11.10 -5.95 -2.64
C LEU A 55 -12.08 -6.50 -3.70
N PRO A 56 -12.70 -7.66 -3.46
CA PRO A 56 -13.68 -8.21 -4.41
C PRO A 56 -14.86 -7.25 -4.60
N ASN A 57 -15.46 -7.29 -5.79
CA ASN A 57 -16.65 -6.48 -6.12
C ASN A 57 -16.48 -4.98 -5.78
N THR A 58 -15.32 -4.42 -6.11
CA THR A 58 -14.99 -3.04 -5.78
C THR A 58 -14.56 -2.31 -7.06
N LEU A 59 -15.24 -1.22 -7.38
CA LEU A 59 -14.90 -0.35 -8.49
C LEU A 59 -13.70 0.54 -8.16
N LYS A 60 -13.18 1.22 -9.18
CA LYS A 60 -12.03 2.13 -9.07
C LYS A 60 -12.22 3.15 -7.93
N GLU A 61 -13.38 3.78 -7.86
CA GLU A 61 -13.68 4.82 -6.87
C GLU A 61 -13.62 4.28 -5.44
N GLY A 62 -14.20 3.10 -5.21
CA GLY A 62 -14.15 2.42 -3.91
C GLY A 62 -12.74 1.98 -3.53
N ALA A 63 -11.99 1.44 -4.48
CA ALA A 63 -10.61 1.04 -4.25
C ALA A 63 -9.71 2.26 -3.96
N THR A 64 -9.91 3.36 -4.67
CA THR A 64 -9.19 4.62 -4.44
C THR A 64 -9.49 5.19 -3.07
N PHE A 65 -10.77 5.21 -2.68
CA PHE A 65 -11.18 5.66 -1.35
C PHE A 65 -10.49 4.87 -0.23
N ILE A 66 -10.48 3.54 -0.32
CA ILE A 66 -9.82 2.68 0.68
C ILE A 66 -8.31 2.92 0.70
N ALA A 67 -7.68 3.06 -0.47
CA ALA A 67 -6.25 3.33 -0.56
C ALA A 67 -5.88 4.67 0.09
N GLU A 68 -6.67 5.71 -0.12
CA GLU A 68 -6.48 7.02 0.51
C GLU A 68 -6.70 6.95 2.02
N GLU A 69 -7.70 6.20 2.49
CA GLU A 69 -7.91 5.95 3.93
C GLU A 69 -6.68 5.27 4.55
N ILE A 70 -6.09 4.29 3.86
CA ILE A 70 -4.87 3.61 4.35
C ILE A 70 -3.71 4.59 4.46
N CYS A 71 -3.46 5.39 3.44
CA CYS A 71 -2.41 6.41 3.48
C CYS A 71 -2.61 7.38 4.67
N HIS A 72 -3.83 7.84 4.86
CA HIS A 72 -4.18 8.73 5.96
C HIS A 72 -4.01 8.06 7.34
N ALA A 73 -4.54 6.85 7.50
CA ALA A 73 -4.46 6.10 8.75
C ALA A 73 -3.01 5.83 9.18
N ILE A 74 -2.15 5.47 8.24
CA ILE A 74 -0.74 5.24 8.52
C ILE A 74 -0.03 6.54 8.89
N GLY A 75 -0.30 7.63 8.19
CA GLY A 75 0.20 8.95 8.55
C GLY A 75 -0.21 9.39 9.96
N GLU A 76 -1.44 9.10 10.37
CA GLU A 76 -1.98 9.42 11.70
C GLU A 76 -1.41 8.54 12.83
N LEU A 77 -0.75 7.43 12.54
CA LEU A 77 0.00 6.66 13.54
C LEU A 77 1.17 7.46 14.10
N ARG A 78 1.67 8.44 13.35
CA ARG A 78 2.78 9.32 13.72
C ARG A 78 4.02 8.58 14.20
N ILE A 79 4.32 7.45 13.56
CA ILE A 79 5.54 6.71 13.83
C ILE A 79 6.73 7.54 13.35
N PRO A 80 7.65 7.95 14.22
CA PRO A 80 8.77 8.78 13.82
C PRO A 80 9.64 8.09 12.76
N HIS A 81 10.02 8.82 11.73
CA HIS A 81 10.94 8.36 10.68
C HIS A 81 11.83 9.52 10.23
N GLU A 82 12.85 9.80 11.02
CA GLU A 82 13.76 10.93 10.82
C GLU A 82 14.55 10.83 9.50
N ALA A 83 14.84 9.62 9.05
CA ALA A 83 15.62 9.37 7.83
C ALA A 83 14.78 9.33 6.55
N SER A 84 13.47 9.53 6.62
CA SER A 84 12.60 9.62 5.44
C SER A 84 12.81 10.94 4.69
N PHE A 85 12.82 10.87 3.36
CA PHE A 85 12.86 12.07 2.51
C PHE A 85 11.45 12.60 2.16
N VAL A 86 10.39 11.93 2.66
CA VAL A 86 9.02 12.38 2.45
C VAL A 86 8.60 13.36 3.52
N LYS A 87 8.67 12.93 4.78
CA LYS A 87 8.31 13.69 5.98
C LYS A 87 8.90 13.00 7.23
N ASP A 88 8.70 13.57 8.39
CA ASP A 88 9.30 13.11 9.66
C ASP A 88 8.68 11.84 10.26
N ARG A 89 7.72 11.23 9.58
CA ARG A 89 6.98 10.03 10.02
C ARG A 89 6.82 9.01 8.90
N VAL A 90 6.46 7.79 9.30
CA VAL A 90 6.20 6.69 8.37
C VAL A 90 5.03 7.03 7.45
N SER A 91 5.23 6.78 6.17
CA SER A 91 4.23 6.91 5.12
C SER A 91 4.26 5.69 4.20
N VAL A 92 3.23 5.55 3.39
CA VAL A 92 3.14 4.49 2.39
C VAL A 92 2.80 5.05 1.02
N SER A 93 3.32 4.38 0.00
CA SER A 93 2.90 4.56 -1.38
C SER A 93 2.03 3.38 -1.80
N ILE A 94 0.97 3.63 -2.55
CA ILE A 94 0.00 2.61 -2.95
C ILE A 94 -0.26 2.68 -4.44
N GLY A 95 -0.14 1.53 -5.10
CA GLY A 95 -0.63 1.33 -6.47
C GLY A 95 -2.00 0.68 -6.44
N ILE A 96 -2.91 1.17 -7.26
CA ILE A 96 -4.30 0.69 -7.35
C ILE A 96 -4.54 0.14 -8.75
N SER A 97 -5.13 -1.05 -8.83
CA SER A 97 -5.64 -1.62 -10.08
C SER A 97 -7.02 -2.22 -9.88
N THR A 98 -7.81 -2.19 -10.94
CA THR A 98 -9.10 -2.89 -11.00
C THR A 98 -9.20 -3.69 -12.29
N ALA A 99 -9.91 -4.79 -12.26
CA ALA A 99 -10.22 -5.56 -13.44
C ALA A 99 -11.62 -6.15 -13.34
N MET A 100 -12.32 -6.21 -14.46
CA MET A 100 -13.54 -7.03 -14.57
C MET A 100 -13.11 -8.49 -14.80
N PRO A 101 -13.67 -9.46 -14.07
CA PRO A 101 -13.32 -10.85 -14.26
C PRO A 101 -13.85 -11.36 -15.61
N GLU A 102 -12.95 -11.45 -16.57
CA GLU A 102 -13.20 -12.03 -17.89
C GLU A 102 -12.22 -13.19 -18.11
N ARG A 103 -12.59 -14.15 -18.96
CA ARG A 103 -11.73 -15.32 -19.23
C ARG A 103 -10.37 -14.94 -19.81
N SER A 104 -10.28 -13.78 -20.47
CA SER A 104 -9.06 -13.25 -21.07
C SER A 104 -8.15 -12.49 -20.09
N VAL A 105 -8.65 -12.15 -18.89
CA VAL A 105 -7.87 -11.38 -17.90
C VAL A 105 -7.09 -12.34 -17.00
N HIS A 106 -5.77 -12.32 -17.15
CA HIS A 106 -4.89 -13.11 -16.31
C HIS A 106 -4.67 -12.39 -14.96
N PRO A 107 -4.70 -13.09 -13.81
CA PRO A 107 -4.45 -12.47 -12.50
C PRO A 107 -3.15 -11.67 -12.42
N ARG A 108 -2.13 -12.12 -13.12
CA ARG A 108 -0.84 -11.43 -13.20
C ARG A 108 -0.96 -10.00 -13.75
N SER A 109 -1.86 -9.77 -14.71
CA SER A 109 -2.03 -8.43 -15.29
C SER A 109 -2.55 -7.40 -14.28
N ILE A 110 -3.35 -7.85 -13.30
CA ILE A 110 -3.84 -6.98 -12.22
C ILE A 110 -2.69 -6.59 -11.30
N ILE A 111 -1.80 -7.52 -11.00
CA ILE A 111 -0.61 -7.28 -10.18
C ILE A 111 0.33 -6.31 -10.89
N GLU A 112 0.61 -6.53 -12.17
CA GLU A 112 1.47 -5.67 -12.97
C GLU A 112 0.92 -4.24 -13.05
N SER A 113 -0.39 -4.10 -13.18
CA SER A 113 -1.05 -2.80 -13.18
C SER A 113 -0.95 -2.09 -11.83
N ALA A 114 -1.17 -2.80 -10.73
CA ALA A 114 -1.01 -2.24 -9.39
C ALA A 114 0.46 -1.84 -9.12
N ASP A 115 1.40 -2.66 -9.55
CA ASP A 115 2.84 -2.38 -9.44
C ASP A 115 3.24 -1.11 -10.21
N LYS A 116 2.69 -0.94 -11.42
CA LYS A 116 2.87 0.29 -12.19
C LYS A 116 2.31 1.52 -11.46
N GLY A 117 1.14 1.40 -10.83
CA GLY A 117 0.57 2.46 -10.00
C GLY A 117 1.47 2.80 -8.82
N LEU A 118 2.03 1.79 -8.17
CA LEU A 118 2.97 1.97 -7.06
C LEU A 118 4.26 2.69 -7.51
N TYR A 119 4.81 2.31 -8.64
CA TYR A 119 5.96 2.98 -9.23
C TYR A 119 5.67 4.47 -9.51
N LEU A 120 4.49 4.77 -10.06
CA LEU A 120 4.06 6.15 -10.29
C LEU A 120 3.90 6.92 -8.98
N ALA A 121 3.31 6.31 -7.95
CA ALA A 121 3.18 6.93 -6.63
C ALA A 121 4.55 7.33 -6.06
N LYS A 122 5.53 6.43 -6.16
CA LYS A 122 6.91 6.70 -5.72
C LYS A 122 7.55 7.85 -6.50
N ASN A 123 7.35 7.90 -7.81
CA ASN A 123 7.93 8.95 -8.66
C ASN A 123 7.26 10.31 -8.49
N GLN A 124 6.00 10.33 -8.08
CA GLN A 124 5.24 11.57 -7.84
C GLN A 124 5.50 12.18 -6.45
N GLY A 125 6.35 11.59 -5.65
CA GLY A 125 6.74 12.12 -4.35
C GLY A 125 6.35 11.26 -3.16
N ARG A 126 5.86 10.04 -3.39
CA ARG A 126 5.45 9.09 -2.34
C ARG A 126 4.24 9.58 -1.51
N ASP A 127 3.93 8.90 -0.41
CA ASP A 127 2.83 9.24 0.51
C ASP A 127 1.52 9.51 -0.24
N ARG A 128 1.15 8.58 -1.12
CA ARG A 128 -0.04 8.68 -1.98
C ARG A 128 -0.45 7.37 -2.59
N ALA A 129 -1.69 7.35 -3.07
CA ALA A 129 -2.23 6.26 -3.85
C ALA A 129 -2.40 6.69 -5.32
N VAL A 130 -1.99 5.85 -6.26
CA VAL A 130 -2.10 6.12 -7.69
C VAL A 130 -2.77 4.94 -8.39
N TYR A 131 -3.81 5.22 -9.14
CA TYR A 131 -4.49 4.24 -9.97
C TYR A 131 -3.76 4.07 -11.30
N SER A 132 -3.59 2.82 -11.72
CA SER A 132 -3.11 2.48 -13.05
C SER A 132 -4.03 1.44 -13.68
N SER A 133 -4.31 1.60 -14.97
CA SER A 133 -5.01 0.60 -15.76
C SER A 133 -4.09 0.03 -16.83
N ASN A 134 -4.36 -1.21 -17.22
CA ASN A 134 -3.65 -1.87 -18.33
C ASN A 134 -4.29 -1.58 -19.69
N TYR A 135 -5.29 -0.73 -19.71
CA TYR A 135 -6.06 -0.42 -20.92
C TYR A 135 -5.70 0.94 -21.47
#